data_e61e26829245c0021fd3bd0a8505ce56
#
_entry.id   e61e26829245c0021fd3bd0a8505ce56
#
_cell.length_a   1.000
_cell.length_b   1.000
_cell.length_c   1.000
_cell.angle_alpha   90.00
_cell.angle_beta   90.00
_cell.angle_gamma   90.00
#
_symmetry.space_group_name_H-M   'P 1'
#
loop_
_entity.id
_entity.type
_entity.pdbx_description
1 polymer ?
#
loop_
_entity_poly.entity_id
_entity_poly.type
_entity_poly.pdbx_seq_one_letter_code
_entity_poly.pdbx_strand_id
1 'polypeptide(L)'
;MSQTSSSETPVTKLARFIVDKRKAFFLVFLAAVLFCGSSIDKVVVNNDITSYLPAETETRRGLTLMDEEFTTYASAQVMLSNVTYRQAEKVAAQLAELDGVSSVAFDDSTDHFKDSSALFSVSFTGEEGSPEADAALAAVKELAAPYDHYVFPSGDPYDSDSLMQEMTVILAIAAAVIVAVLLFTSKSYLEVLVFLIVFVVSAILNMGTNFLFDSVSFITNAIAVVLQLALAIDYAIIFCHRYMEELSLIHISEP
;
A
#
# COMPACT_ATOMS: atom_id res chain seq x y z
N MET A 1 49.45 -22.99 31.27
CA MET A 1 48.40 -22.93 30.24
C MET A 1 47.07 -22.82 30.97
N SER A 2 46.60 -21.61 31.25
CA SER A 2 45.36 -21.35 31.96
C SER A 2 44.27 -21.09 30.92
N GLN A 3 43.37 -22.04 30.80
CA GLN A 3 42.14 -21.84 30.03
C GLN A 3 41.30 -20.84 30.81
N THR A 4 41.28 -19.60 30.34
CA THR A 4 40.28 -18.60 30.76
C THR A 4 38.93 -19.08 30.24
N SER A 5 38.13 -19.66 31.14
CA SER A 5 36.70 -19.86 30.88
C SER A 5 36.05 -18.48 30.79
N SER A 6 36.03 -17.91 29.58
CA SER A 6 35.23 -16.74 29.30
C SER A 6 33.76 -17.12 29.54
N SER A 7 33.15 -16.53 30.56
CA SER A 7 31.73 -16.68 30.84
C SER A 7 30.95 -16.30 29.55
N GLU A 8 30.38 -17.30 28.90
CA GLU A 8 29.57 -17.07 27.69
C GLU A 8 28.45 -16.08 27.98
N THR A 9 28.48 -14.96 27.31
CA THR A 9 27.42 -13.96 27.46
C THR A 9 26.09 -14.55 26.99
N PRO A 10 24.94 -14.10 27.51
CA PRO A 10 23.63 -14.61 27.07
C PRO A 10 23.41 -14.48 25.57
N VAL A 11 24.02 -13.46 24.95
CA VAL A 11 23.99 -13.25 23.49
C VAL A 11 24.73 -14.38 22.75
N THR A 12 25.89 -14.81 23.24
CA THR A 12 26.65 -15.90 22.61
C THR A 12 25.92 -17.23 22.71
N LYS A 13 25.21 -17.49 23.82
CA LYS A 13 24.37 -18.69 23.97
C LYS A 13 23.20 -18.70 23.01
N LEU A 14 22.54 -17.55 22.84
CA LEU A 14 21.45 -17.39 21.88
C LEU A 14 21.94 -17.60 20.44
N ALA A 15 23.05 -16.97 20.07
CA ALA A 15 23.63 -17.13 18.74
C ALA A 15 23.98 -18.59 18.43
N ARG A 16 24.61 -19.31 19.38
CA ARG A 16 24.91 -20.74 19.24
C ARG A 16 23.63 -21.57 19.10
N PHE A 17 22.61 -21.33 19.90
CA PHE A 17 21.33 -22.01 19.78
C PHE A 17 20.69 -21.85 18.40
N ILE A 18 20.73 -20.62 17.82
CA ILE A 18 20.22 -20.35 16.47
C ILE A 18 20.99 -21.14 15.42
N VAL A 19 22.32 -21.13 15.50
CA VAL A 19 23.19 -21.83 14.55
C VAL A 19 22.99 -23.36 14.65
N ASP A 20 22.96 -23.92 15.85
CA ASP A 20 22.78 -25.35 16.08
C ASP A 20 21.41 -25.85 15.61
N LYS A 21 20.37 -25.03 15.78
CA LYS A 21 18.99 -25.34 15.40
C LYS A 21 18.58 -24.72 14.04
N ARG A 22 19.55 -24.31 13.21
CA ARG A 22 19.28 -23.62 11.94
C ARG A 22 18.22 -24.30 11.06
N LYS A 23 18.21 -25.66 10.99
CA LYS A 23 17.23 -26.40 10.20
C LYS A 23 15.81 -26.22 10.72
N ALA A 24 15.64 -26.18 12.05
CA ALA A 24 14.34 -25.94 12.67
C ALA A 24 13.86 -24.50 12.43
N PHE A 25 14.79 -23.51 12.49
CA PHE A 25 14.48 -22.13 12.17
C PHE A 25 14.03 -21.97 10.71
N PHE A 26 14.74 -22.58 9.75
CA PHE A 26 14.32 -22.57 8.34
C PHE A 26 12.92 -23.16 8.15
N LEU A 27 12.60 -24.25 8.85
CA LEU A 27 11.27 -24.87 8.76
C LEU A 27 10.19 -23.96 9.35
N VAL A 28 10.46 -23.33 10.48
CA VAL A 28 9.52 -22.36 11.12
C VAL A 28 9.30 -21.15 10.21
N PHE A 29 10.36 -20.57 9.64
CA PHE A 29 10.24 -19.46 8.69
C PHE A 29 9.48 -19.86 7.44
N LEU A 30 9.75 -21.03 6.89
CA LEU A 30 9.00 -21.54 5.72
C LEU A 30 7.51 -21.69 6.04
N ALA A 31 7.18 -22.28 7.19
CA ALA A 31 5.79 -22.40 7.61
C ALA A 31 5.13 -21.02 7.84
N ALA A 32 5.85 -20.08 8.44
CA ALA A 32 5.38 -18.71 8.63
C ALA A 32 5.14 -17.99 7.29
N VAL A 33 6.04 -18.13 6.32
CA VAL A 33 5.90 -17.54 4.97
C VAL A 33 4.68 -18.13 4.25
N LEU A 34 4.48 -19.44 4.31
CA LEU A 34 3.32 -20.09 3.69
C LEU A 34 2.01 -19.64 4.35
N PHE A 35 1.99 -19.56 5.67
CA PHE A 35 0.84 -19.06 6.43
C PHE A 35 0.54 -17.61 6.10
N CYS A 36 1.53 -16.70 6.19
CA CYS A 36 1.38 -15.30 5.88
C CYS A 36 1.00 -15.07 4.41
N GLY A 37 1.62 -15.80 3.47
CA GLY A 37 1.27 -15.73 2.06
C GLY A 37 -0.19 -16.07 1.78
N SER A 38 -0.74 -17.06 2.48
CA SER A 38 -2.18 -17.41 2.38
C SER A 38 -3.13 -16.46 3.10
N SER A 39 -2.59 -15.53 3.89
CA SER A 39 -3.36 -14.58 4.70
C SER A 39 -3.36 -13.16 4.12
N ILE A 40 -2.56 -12.87 3.10
CA ILE A 40 -2.47 -11.53 2.48
C ILE A 40 -3.84 -11.07 1.97
N ASP A 41 -4.59 -11.95 1.31
CA ASP A 41 -5.92 -11.64 0.75
C ASP A 41 -6.99 -11.37 1.83
N LYS A 42 -6.69 -11.67 3.10
CA LYS A 42 -7.59 -11.42 4.23
C LYS A 42 -7.35 -10.09 4.92
N VAL A 43 -6.34 -9.35 4.50
CA VAL A 43 -6.02 -8.04 5.06
C VAL A 43 -7.04 -7.02 4.58
N VAL A 44 -7.77 -6.42 5.51
CA VAL A 44 -8.73 -5.35 5.21
C VAL A 44 -7.97 -4.02 5.20
N VAL A 45 -7.94 -3.39 4.04
CA VAL A 45 -7.37 -2.04 3.91
C VAL A 45 -8.50 -1.04 4.02
N ASN A 46 -8.39 -0.14 5.00
CA ASN A 46 -9.38 0.91 5.23
C ASN A 46 -8.90 2.22 4.59
N ASN A 47 -9.70 2.72 3.65
CA ASN A 47 -9.44 3.95 2.92
C ASN A 47 -10.05 5.19 3.63
N ASP A 48 -10.96 4.97 4.58
CA ASP A 48 -11.59 6.05 5.33
C ASP A 48 -10.69 6.57 6.45
N ILE A 49 -10.13 7.76 6.22
CA ILE A 49 -9.26 8.45 7.20
C ILE A 49 -10.03 8.82 8.46
N THR A 50 -11.34 9.07 8.36
CA THR A 50 -12.16 9.50 9.48
C THR A 50 -12.36 8.39 10.51
N SER A 51 -12.24 7.13 10.10
CA SER A 51 -12.31 5.96 10.99
C SER A 51 -11.19 5.91 12.03
N TYR A 52 -10.07 6.63 11.80
CA TYR A 52 -8.95 6.74 12.74
C TYR A 52 -9.09 7.89 13.74
N LEU A 53 -10.16 8.70 13.64
CA LEU A 53 -10.43 9.73 14.62
C LEU A 53 -10.87 9.09 15.95
N PRO A 54 -10.35 9.55 17.11
CA PRO A 54 -10.83 9.09 18.42
C PRO A 54 -12.34 9.27 18.57
N ALA A 55 -13.01 8.31 19.19
CA ALA A 55 -14.46 8.29 19.33
C ALA A 55 -15.02 9.51 20.09
N GLU A 56 -14.17 10.13 20.93
CA GLU A 56 -14.54 11.28 21.75
C GLU A 56 -14.54 12.61 20.98
N THR A 57 -13.97 12.65 19.77
CA THR A 57 -13.91 13.87 18.95
C THR A 57 -15.29 14.28 18.47
N GLU A 58 -15.56 15.58 18.44
CA GLU A 58 -16.84 16.12 17.94
C GLU A 58 -17.09 15.71 16.49
N THR A 59 -16.04 15.70 15.66
CA THR A 59 -16.09 15.25 14.26
C THR A 59 -16.54 13.80 14.16
N ARG A 60 -15.94 12.88 14.93
CA ARG A 60 -16.31 11.46 14.91
C ARG A 60 -17.74 11.24 15.37
N ARG A 61 -18.17 11.95 16.42
CA ARG A 61 -19.55 11.89 16.92
C ARG A 61 -20.54 12.45 15.91
N GLY A 62 -20.18 13.53 15.22
CA GLY A 62 -21.01 14.11 14.15
C GLY A 62 -21.16 13.14 12.97
N LEU A 63 -20.09 12.50 12.53
CA LEU A 63 -20.12 11.49 11.46
C LEU A 63 -20.99 10.29 11.86
N THR A 64 -20.82 9.76 13.07
CA THR A 64 -21.65 8.66 13.57
C THR A 64 -23.13 9.03 13.60
N LEU A 65 -23.46 10.24 14.05
CA LEU A 65 -24.84 10.73 14.07
C LEU A 65 -25.40 10.86 12.64
N MET A 66 -24.57 11.30 11.69
CA MET A 66 -24.97 11.36 10.27
C MET A 66 -25.28 9.97 9.72
N ASP A 67 -24.42 8.98 10.01
CA ASP A 67 -24.62 7.60 9.55
C ASP A 67 -25.85 6.94 10.18
N GLU A 68 -26.18 7.27 11.44
CA GLU A 68 -27.32 6.70 12.16
C GLU A 68 -28.65 7.34 11.79
N GLU A 69 -28.66 8.65 11.53
CA GLU A 69 -29.92 9.42 11.36
C GLU A 69 -30.20 9.78 9.90
N PHE A 70 -29.23 9.72 9.00
CA PHE A 70 -29.37 10.11 7.61
C PHE A 70 -28.86 9.01 6.68
N THR A 71 -29.62 8.72 5.63
CA THR A 71 -29.11 7.88 4.53
C THR A 71 -28.14 8.69 3.67
N THR A 72 -26.86 8.32 3.68
CA THR A 72 -25.84 8.97 2.87
C THR A 72 -25.79 8.28 1.51
N TYR A 73 -26.32 8.93 0.49
CA TYR A 73 -26.20 8.48 -0.88
C TYR A 73 -24.79 8.72 -1.41
N ALA A 74 -24.30 7.78 -2.20
CA ALA A 74 -23.01 7.94 -2.85
C ALA A 74 -23.03 9.12 -3.82
N SER A 75 -21.90 9.81 -3.93
CA SER A 75 -21.69 10.86 -4.91
C SER A 75 -20.27 10.80 -5.48
N ALA A 76 -20.04 11.45 -6.61
CA ALA A 76 -18.71 11.61 -7.17
C ALA A 76 -18.55 12.97 -7.82
N GLN A 77 -17.33 13.51 -7.77
CA GLN A 77 -16.94 14.65 -8.57
C GLN A 77 -16.15 14.14 -9.78
N VAL A 78 -16.58 14.54 -10.96
CA VAL A 78 -15.92 14.19 -12.23
C VAL A 78 -15.36 15.46 -12.84
N MET A 79 -14.05 15.52 -13.02
CA MET A 79 -13.38 16.63 -13.68
C MET A 79 -12.90 16.16 -15.05
N LEU A 80 -13.24 16.91 -16.09
CA LEU A 80 -12.71 16.73 -17.44
C LEU A 80 -11.86 17.93 -17.83
N SER A 81 -10.64 17.68 -18.32
CA SER A 81 -9.74 18.71 -18.81
C SER A 81 -9.75 18.77 -20.34
N ASN A 82 -9.37 19.92 -20.91
CA ASN A 82 -9.27 20.15 -22.35
C ASN A 82 -10.58 19.93 -23.10
N VAL A 83 -11.71 20.29 -22.49
CA VAL A 83 -13.05 20.20 -23.10
C VAL A 83 -13.65 21.56 -23.35
N THR A 84 -14.45 21.69 -24.40
CA THR A 84 -15.29 22.87 -24.61
C THR A 84 -16.57 22.78 -23.77
N TYR A 85 -17.18 23.91 -23.43
CA TYR A 85 -18.44 23.95 -22.69
C TYR A 85 -19.53 23.08 -23.34
N ARG A 86 -19.65 23.14 -24.68
CA ARG A 86 -20.61 22.31 -25.42
C ARG A 86 -20.33 20.81 -25.35
N GLN A 87 -19.06 20.41 -25.25
CA GLN A 87 -18.71 19.00 -25.02
C GLN A 87 -19.06 18.59 -23.59
N ALA A 88 -18.77 19.46 -22.62
CA ALA A 88 -19.11 19.22 -21.22
C ALA A 88 -20.63 19.08 -21.03
N GLU A 89 -21.42 19.95 -21.65
CA GLU A 89 -22.90 19.87 -21.62
C GLU A 89 -23.42 18.52 -22.16
N LYS A 90 -22.80 18.01 -23.24
CA LYS A 90 -23.17 16.69 -23.77
C LYS A 90 -22.79 15.55 -22.80
N VAL A 91 -21.62 15.65 -22.19
CA VAL A 91 -21.18 14.66 -21.19
C VAL A 91 -22.08 14.70 -19.96
N ALA A 92 -22.49 15.88 -19.49
CA ALA A 92 -23.45 16.02 -18.40
C ALA A 92 -24.78 15.31 -18.70
N ALA A 93 -25.29 15.47 -19.93
CA ALA A 93 -26.50 14.77 -20.35
C ALA A 93 -26.30 13.24 -20.40
N GLN A 94 -25.16 12.77 -20.91
CA GLN A 94 -24.84 11.33 -20.94
C GLN A 94 -24.65 10.75 -19.53
N LEU A 95 -24.03 11.50 -18.62
CA LEU A 95 -23.90 11.10 -17.19
C LEU A 95 -25.26 10.96 -16.53
N ALA A 96 -26.19 11.88 -16.83
CA ALA A 96 -27.55 11.86 -16.25
C ALA A 96 -28.43 10.70 -16.79
N GLU A 97 -28.07 10.12 -17.95
CA GLU A 97 -28.76 8.96 -18.52
C GLU A 97 -28.21 7.61 -18.02
N LEU A 98 -27.11 7.60 -17.26
CA LEU A 98 -26.53 6.37 -16.72
C LEU A 98 -27.44 5.75 -15.65
N ASP A 99 -27.54 4.44 -15.67
CA ASP A 99 -28.26 3.69 -14.65
C ASP A 99 -27.59 3.84 -13.28
N GLY A 100 -28.36 4.13 -12.24
CA GLY A 100 -27.84 4.39 -10.90
C GLY A 100 -27.40 5.84 -10.62
N VAL A 101 -27.49 6.75 -11.61
CA VAL A 101 -27.30 8.19 -11.41
C VAL A 101 -28.63 8.86 -11.10
N SER A 102 -28.68 9.59 -9.99
CA SER A 102 -29.89 10.31 -9.57
C SER A 102 -29.91 11.76 -10.07
N SER A 103 -28.78 12.43 -10.09
CA SER A 103 -28.65 13.80 -10.58
C SER A 103 -27.20 14.12 -10.98
N VAL A 104 -27.07 15.07 -11.90
CA VAL A 104 -25.78 15.65 -12.32
C VAL A 104 -25.90 17.17 -12.23
N ALA A 105 -25.08 17.80 -11.41
CA ALA A 105 -24.97 19.24 -11.34
C ALA A 105 -23.83 19.72 -12.24
N PHE A 106 -24.17 20.56 -13.22
CA PHE A 106 -23.24 21.21 -14.14
C PHE A 106 -23.91 22.47 -14.70
N ASP A 107 -23.24 23.60 -14.66
CA ASP A 107 -23.70 24.87 -15.20
C ASP A 107 -22.52 25.70 -15.76
N ASP A 108 -22.80 26.90 -16.24
CA ASP A 108 -21.83 27.83 -16.80
C ASP A 108 -21.10 28.69 -15.74
N SER A 109 -21.26 28.40 -14.46
CA SER A 109 -20.54 29.06 -13.39
C SER A 109 -19.04 28.72 -13.42
N THR A 110 -18.25 29.61 -12.82
CA THR A 110 -16.80 29.37 -12.68
C THR A 110 -16.46 28.20 -11.74
N ASP A 111 -17.44 27.72 -11.00
CA ASP A 111 -17.28 26.57 -10.10
C ASP A 111 -17.38 25.24 -10.87
N HIS A 112 -18.14 25.23 -11.98
CA HIS A 112 -18.34 24.04 -12.81
C HIS A 112 -17.58 24.09 -14.13
N PHE A 113 -17.29 25.27 -14.70
CA PHE A 113 -16.54 25.38 -15.94
C PHE A 113 -15.54 26.54 -15.93
N LYS A 114 -14.26 26.22 -16.01
CA LYS A 114 -13.16 27.19 -16.01
C LYS A 114 -11.95 26.65 -16.78
N ASP A 115 -11.27 27.51 -17.53
CA ASP A 115 -10.00 27.23 -18.21
C ASP A 115 -10.02 25.95 -19.06
N SER A 116 -11.12 25.72 -19.83
CA SER A 116 -11.36 24.51 -20.61
C SER A 116 -11.45 23.22 -19.76
N SER A 117 -11.78 23.34 -18.50
CA SER A 117 -12.03 22.23 -17.59
C SER A 117 -13.47 22.29 -17.08
N ALA A 118 -14.11 21.14 -17.04
CA ALA A 118 -15.48 20.97 -16.55
C ALA A 118 -15.47 20.11 -15.29
N LEU A 119 -16.23 20.55 -14.25
CA LEU A 119 -16.44 19.81 -13.02
C LEU A 119 -17.93 19.45 -12.89
N PHE A 120 -18.21 18.16 -12.82
CA PHE A 120 -19.55 17.63 -12.62
C PHE A 120 -19.66 17.08 -11.21
N SER A 121 -20.77 17.43 -10.52
CA SER A 121 -21.14 16.76 -9.26
C SER A 121 -22.23 15.75 -9.55
N VAL A 122 -21.90 14.47 -9.44
CA VAL A 122 -22.78 13.34 -9.76
C VAL A 122 -23.28 12.74 -8.44
N SER A 123 -24.60 12.61 -8.27
CA SER A 123 -25.21 11.90 -7.14
C SER A 123 -25.78 10.58 -7.63
N PHE A 124 -25.61 9.53 -6.84
CA PHE A 124 -26.09 8.18 -7.16
C PHE A 124 -27.42 7.89 -6.42
N THR A 125 -28.11 6.84 -6.86
CA THR A 125 -29.33 6.33 -6.20
C THR A 125 -28.99 5.34 -5.09
N GLY A 126 -27.81 4.72 -5.12
CA GLY A 126 -27.32 3.79 -4.10
C GLY A 126 -26.66 4.48 -2.92
N GLU A 127 -26.67 3.81 -1.78
CA GLU A 127 -25.94 4.23 -0.59
C GLU A 127 -24.43 4.06 -0.79
N GLU A 128 -23.63 4.82 -0.07
CA GLU A 128 -22.18 4.71 -0.10
C GLU A 128 -21.73 3.28 0.26
N GLY A 129 -20.86 2.69 -0.59
CA GLY A 129 -20.40 1.32 -0.43
C GLY A 129 -21.40 0.23 -0.86
N SER A 130 -22.53 0.60 -1.47
CA SER A 130 -23.46 -0.38 -2.05
C SER A 130 -22.99 -0.88 -3.40
N PRO A 131 -23.27 -2.15 -3.78
CA PRO A 131 -22.92 -2.69 -5.10
C PRO A 131 -23.53 -1.89 -6.26
N GLU A 132 -24.68 -1.25 -6.04
CA GLU A 132 -25.36 -0.41 -7.03
C GLU A 132 -24.60 0.90 -7.26
N ALA A 133 -24.11 1.55 -6.19
CA ALA A 133 -23.29 2.74 -6.29
C ALA A 133 -21.94 2.44 -6.96
N ASP A 134 -21.31 1.31 -6.62
CA ASP A 134 -20.05 0.88 -7.23
C ASP A 134 -20.20 0.60 -8.73
N ALA A 135 -21.30 -0.03 -9.14
CA ALA A 135 -21.59 -0.26 -10.54
C ALA A 135 -21.83 1.05 -11.31
N ALA A 136 -22.59 1.99 -10.73
CA ALA A 136 -22.82 3.31 -11.31
C ALA A 136 -21.53 4.13 -11.41
N LEU A 137 -20.68 4.10 -10.37
CA LEU A 137 -19.35 4.74 -10.39
C LEU A 137 -18.45 4.15 -11.50
N ALA A 138 -18.47 2.82 -11.68
CA ALA A 138 -17.73 2.18 -12.76
C ALA A 138 -18.21 2.65 -14.15
N ALA A 139 -19.53 2.77 -14.35
CA ALA A 139 -20.09 3.31 -15.59
C ALA A 139 -19.69 4.78 -15.82
N VAL A 140 -19.66 5.60 -14.77
CA VAL A 140 -19.17 6.99 -14.84
C VAL A 140 -17.68 7.03 -15.25
N LYS A 141 -16.84 6.19 -14.63
CA LYS A 141 -15.41 6.08 -14.98
C LYS A 141 -15.22 5.65 -16.46
N GLU A 142 -16.01 4.70 -16.94
CA GLU A 142 -15.96 4.23 -18.33
C GLU A 142 -16.37 5.34 -19.32
N LEU A 143 -17.41 6.11 -19.01
CA LEU A 143 -17.85 7.24 -19.84
C LEU A 143 -16.82 8.37 -19.86
N ALA A 144 -16.11 8.61 -18.76
CA ALA A 144 -15.06 9.61 -18.67
C ALA A 144 -13.75 9.18 -19.34
N ALA A 145 -13.48 7.87 -19.47
CA ALA A 145 -12.23 7.29 -19.95
C ALA A 145 -11.68 7.86 -21.28
N PRO A 146 -12.52 8.26 -22.29
CA PRO A 146 -12.01 8.88 -23.52
C PRO A 146 -11.43 10.29 -23.36
N TYR A 147 -11.62 10.91 -22.20
CA TYR A 147 -11.21 12.27 -21.90
C TYR A 147 -10.01 12.29 -20.93
N ASP A 148 -9.32 13.42 -20.86
CA ASP A 148 -8.39 13.70 -19.75
C ASP A 148 -9.22 13.99 -18.50
N HIS A 149 -9.32 13.02 -17.59
CA HIS A 149 -10.33 13.00 -16.54
C HIS A 149 -9.77 12.64 -15.16
N TYR A 150 -10.48 13.11 -14.15
CA TYR A 150 -10.32 12.68 -12.76
C TYR A 150 -11.71 12.41 -12.18
N VAL A 151 -11.88 11.29 -11.49
CA VAL A 151 -13.13 10.91 -10.81
C VAL A 151 -12.85 10.72 -9.33
N PHE A 152 -13.48 11.53 -8.49
CA PHE A 152 -13.34 11.53 -7.04
C PHE A 152 -14.64 11.08 -6.40
N PRO A 153 -14.79 9.81 -6.00
CA PRO A 153 -15.96 9.33 -5.29
C PRO A 153 -16.02 9.90 -3.87
N SER A 154 -17.23 10.11 -3.33
CA SER A 154 -17.41 10.37 -1.92
C SER A 154 -16.94 9.17 -1.10
N GLY A 155 -16.34 9.43 0.06
CA GLY A 155 -15.74 8.38 0.88
C GLY A 155 -14.33 7.95 0.44
N ASP A 156 -13.94 8.23 -0.80
CA ASP A 156 -12.57 8.01 -1.29
C ASP A 156 -12.00 9.26 -1.97
N PRO A 157 -11.69 10.32 -1.19
CA PRO A 157 -11.23 11.61 -1.73
C PRO A 157 -9.86 11.53 -2.43
N TYR A 158 -9.17 10.42 -2.33
CA TYR A 158 -7.84 10.23 -2.90
C TYR A 158 -7.80 9.29 -4.11
N ASP A 159 -8.97 8.75 -4.54
CA ASP A 159 -9.03 7.69 -5.55
C ASP A 159 -8.00 6.58 -5.24
N SER A 160 -8.33 5.76 -4.24
CA SER A 160 -7.42 4.72 -3.70
C SER A 160 -6.87 3.81 -4.77
N ASP A 161 -7.63 3.53 -5.83
CA ASP A 161 -7.20 2.68 -6.95
C ASP A 161 -6.04 3.34 -7.72
N SER A 162 -6.15 4.63 -8.02
CA SER A 162 -5.07 5.40 -8.67
C SER A 162 -3.85 5.51 -7.78
N LEU A 163 -4.03 5.78 -6.48
CA LEU A 163 -2.91 5.80 -5.52
C LEU A 163 -2.22 4.45 -5.41
N MET A 164 -2.96 3.34 -5.38
CA MET A 164 -2.37 1.99 -5.34
C MET A 164 -1.58 1.68 -6.60
N GLN A 165 -2.06 2.12 -7.77
CA GLN A 165 -1.32 1.97 -9.02
C GLN A 165 -0.03 2.81 -9.04
N GLU A 166 -0.09 4.06 -8.62
CA GLU A 166 1.08 4.92 -8.49
C GLU A 166 2.10 4.36 -7.50
N MET A 167 1.64 3.89 -6.33
CA MET A 167 2.50 3.25 -5.34
C MET A 167 3.19 2.00 -5.88
N THR A 168 2.50 1.21 -6.72
CA THR A 168 3.09 0.05 -7.37
C THR A 168 4.24 0.44 -8.30
N VAL A 169 4.06 1.52 -9.09
CA VAL A 169 5.11 2.06 -9.97
C VAL A 169 6.29 2.58 -9.15
N ILE A 170 6.04 3.35 -8.09
CA ILE A 170 7.07 3.87 -7.19
C ILE A 170 7.86 2.72 -6.56
N LEU A 171 7.18 1.68 -6.08
CA LEU A 171 7.81 0.51 -5.49
C LEU A 171 8.67 -0.25 -6.50
N ALA A 172 8.21 -0.39 -7.74
CA ALA A 172 8.98 -1.03 -8.82
C ALA A 172 10.25 -0.23 -9.15
N ILE A 173 10.16 1.09 -9.23
CA ILE A 173 11.32 1.97 -9.45
C ILE A 173 12.29 1.87 -8.27
N ALA A 174 11.81 1.95 -7.05
CA ALA A 174 12.62 1.81 -5.84
C ALA A 174 13.34 0.46 -5.80
N ALA A 175 12.64 -0.64 -6.08
CA ALA A 175 13.23 -1.97 -6.16
C ALA A 175 14.31 -2.06 -7.25
N ALA A 176 14.08 -1.48 -8.43
CA ALA A 176 15.06 -1.46 -9.51
C ALA A 176 16.34 -0.68 -9.12
N VAL A 177 16.19 0.48 -8.48
CA VAL A 177 17.32 1.28 -7.96
C VAL A 177 18.10 0.50 -6.92
N ILE A 178 17.42 -0.16 -5.99
CA ILE A 178 18.08 -0.97 -4.95
C ILE A 178 18.83 -2.14 -5.55
N VAL A 179 18.24 -2.87 -6.49
CA VAL A 179 18.92 -3.96 -7.20
C VAL A 179 20.17 -3.44 -7.93
N ALA A 180 20.07 -2.29 -8.60
CA ALA A 180 21.22 -1.67 -9.24
C ALA A 180 22.33 -1.32 -8.24
N VAL A 181 22.00 -0.69 -7.12
CA VAL A 181 22.97 -0.35 -6.05
C VAL A 181 23.60 -1.62 -5.48
N LEU A 182 22.81 -2.68 -5.21
CA LEU A 182 23.33 -3.94 -4.71
C LEU A 182 24.30 -4.60 -5.71
N LEU A 183 23.98 -4.56 -7.01
CA LEU A 183 24.88 -5.11 -8.05
C LEU A 183 26.20 -4.37 -8.14
N PHE A 184 26.21 -3.05 -7.91
CA PHE A 184 27.44 -2.25 -7.89
C PHE A 184 28.23 -2.40 -6.59
N THR A 185 27.57 -2.62 -5.46
CA THR A 185 28.19 -2.65 -4.14
C THR A 185 28.64 -4.07 -3.74
N SER A 186 27.89 -5.10 -4.15
CA SER A 186 28.17 -6.49 -3.80
C SER A 186 29.31 -7.07 -4.64
N LYS A 187 30.13 -7.88 -4.00
CA LYS A 187 31.24 -8.59 -4.65
C LYS A 187 30.82 -9.86 -5.38
N SER A 188 29.60 -10.35 -5.14
CA SER A 188 29.07 -11.58 -5.70
C SER A 188 27.58 -11.47 -6.02
N TYR A 189 27.18 -11.99 -7.19
CA TYR A 189 25.77 -12.09 -7.57
C TYR A 189 24.94 -12.96 -6.60
N LEU A 190 25.58 -13.94 -5.96
CA LEU A 190 24.94 -14.79 -4.96
C LEU A 190 24.51 -13.98 -3.73
N GLU A 191 25.31 -13.01 -3.32
CA GLU A 191 25.03 -12.10 -2.23
C GLU A 191 23.77 -11.27 -2.52
N VAL A 192 23.67 -10.71 -3.71
CA VAL A 192 22.48 -9.97 -4.17
C VAL A 192 21.23 -10.85 -4.14
N LEU A 193 21.35 -12.10 -4.61
CA LEU A 193 20.23 -13.05 -4.59
C LEU A 193 19.75 -13.33 -3.16
N VAL A 194 20.67 -13.52 -2.21
CA VAL A 194 20.33 -13.73 -0.80
C VAL A 194 19.59 -12.52 -0.23
N PHE A 195 20.05 -11.30 -0.52
CA PHE A 195 19.37 -10.08 -0.07
C PHE A 195 17.96 -9.96 -0.62
N LEU A 196 17.77 -10.27 -1.90
CA LEU A 196 16.43 -10.26 -2.52
C LEU A 196 15.50 -11.29 -1.88
N ILE A 197 15.99 -12.51 -1.60
CA ILE A 197 15.21 -13.54 -0.91
C ILE A 197 14.81 -13.05 0.50
N VAL A 198 15.75 -12.50 1.25
CA VAL A 198 15.47 -11.96 2.60
C VAL A 198 14.42 -10.86 2.54
N PHE A 199 14.51 -9.96 1.56
CA PHE A 199 13.51 -8.91 1.36
C PHE A 199 12.11 -9.48 1.06
N VAL A 200 12.01 -10.41 0.10
CA VAL A 200 10.72 -11.01 -0.28
C VAL A 200 10.09 -11.74 0.91
N VAL A 201 10.89 -12.53 1.65
CA VAL A 201 10.43 -13.22 2.86
C VAL A 201 9.93 -12.23 3.91
N SER A 202 10.69 -11.16 4.15
CA SER A 202 10.31 -10.12 5.10
C SER A 202 9.03 -9.40 4.69
N ALA A 203 8.87 -9.08 3.39
CA ALA A 203 7.67 -8.43 2.86
C ALA A 203 6.43 -9.31 3.03
N ILE A 204 6.52 -10.60 2.69
CA ILE A 204 5.42 -11.57 2.86
C ILE A 204 5.03 -11.70 4.34
N LEU A 205 6.00 -11.78 5.25
CA LEU A 205 5.74 -11.86 6.68
C LEU A 205 5.06 -10.59 7.19
N ASN A 206 5.53 -9.41 6.79
CA ASN A 206 4.94 -8.14 7.21
C ASN A 206 3.51 -7.99 6.68
N MET A 207 3.31 -8.14 5.38
CA MET A 207 1.98 -7.99 4.77
C MET A 207 1.01 -9.05 5.30
N GLY A 208 1.46 -10.30 5.40
CA GLY A 208 0.61 -11.40 5.84
C GLY A 208 0.24 -11.38 7.32
N THR A 209 1.03 -10.72 8.19
CA THR A 209 0.68 -10.57 9.61
C THR A 209 -0.33 -9.45 9.86
N ASN A 210 -0.52 -8.55 8.90
CA ASN A 210 -1.49 -7.46 9.02
C ASN A 210 -2.94 -7.96 9.20
N PHE A 211 -3.26 -9.19 8.78
CA PHE A 211 -4.59 -9.77 9.03
C PHE A 211 -4.93 -9.95 10.52
N LEU A 212 -3.95 -9.88 11.41
CA LEU A 212 -4.18 -9.92 12.86
C LEU A 212 -4.76 -8.61 13.42
N PHE A 213 -4.75 -7.55 12.62
CA PHE A 213 -5.39 -6.28 12.93
C PHE A 213 -6.74 -6.25 12.21
N ASP A 214 -7.73 -5.59 12.80
CA ASP A 214 -9.08 -5.49 12.23
C ASP A 214 -9.04 -4.80 10.85
N SER A 215 -8.26 -3.73 10.75
CA SER A 215 -8.00 -3.04 9.49
C SER A 215 -6.65 -2.30 9.52
N VAL A 216 -6.10 -2.05 8.35
CA VAL A 216 -4.85 -1.29 8.18
C VAL A 216 -5.13 -0.10 7.27
N SER A 217 -4.66 1.10 7.66
CA SER A 217 -4.78 2.28 6.80
C SER A 217 -4.06 2.06 5.47
N PHE A 218 -4.66 2.50 4.37
CA PHE A 218 -4.04 2.43 3.04
C PHE A 218 -2.69 3.15 3.01
N ILE A 219 -2.55 4.29 3.70
CA ILE A 219 -1.28 5.03 3.82
C ILE A 219 -0.23 4.18 4.52
N THR A 220 -0.59 3.55 5.64
CA THR A 220 0.32 2.69 6.39
C THR A 220 0.73 1.47 5.56
N ASN A 221 -0.21 0.83 4.88
CA ASN A 221 0.05 -0.32 4.02
C ASN A 221 1.02 0.03 2.88
N ALA A 222 0.82 1.17 2.22
CA ALA A 222 1.67 1.64 1.14
C ALA A 222 3.10 1.97 1.61
N ILE A 223 3.24 2.72 2.72
CA ILE A 223 4.54 3.17 3.24
C ILE A 223 5.31 2.02 3.90
N ALA A 224 4.63 1.09 4.56
CA ALA A 224 5.26 -0.01 5.29
C ALA A 224 6.18 -0.86 4.40
N VAL A 225 5.78 -1.16 3.18
CA VAL A 225 6.58 -1.95 2.23
C VAL A 225 7.86 -1.21 1.82
N VAL A 226 7.78 0.10 1.58
CA VAL A 226 8.94 0.93 1.21
C VAL A 226 9.93 1.03 2.37
N LEU A 227 9.45 1.32 3.58
CA LEU A 227 10.29 1.38 4.78
C LEU A 227 10.95 0.02 5.06
N GLN A 228 10.21 -1.06 4.92
CA GLN A 228 10.73 -2.40 5.13
C GLN A 228 11.79 -2.77 4.11
N LEU A 229 11.61 -2.39 2.84
CA LEU A 229 12.63 -2.60 1.80
C LEU A 229 13.95 -1.94 2.21
N ALA A 230 13.91 -0.68 2.63
CA ALA A 230 15.09 0.06 3.07
C ALA A 230 15.76 -0.61 4.29
N LEU A 231 15.01 -0.87 5.35
CA LEU A 231 15.55 -1.43 6.59
C LEU A 231 16.08 -2.87 6.42
N ALA A 232 15.36 -3.72 5.69
CA ALA A 232 15.78 -5.12 5.49
C ALA A 232 17.11 -5.21 4.75
N ILE A 233 17.32 -4.33 3.75
CA ILE A 233 18.56 -4.31 2.97
C ILE A 233 19.71 -3.77 3.78
N ASP A 234 19.52 -2.69 4.54
CA ASP A 234 20.57 -2.13 5.40
C ASP A 234 21.10 -3.16 6.39
N TYR A 235 20.20 -3.86 7.09
CA TYR A 235 20.60 -4.92 8.02
C TYR A 235 21.27 -6.09 7.32
N ALA A 236 20.77 -6.50 6.16
CA ALA A 236 21.35 -7.60 5.39
C ALA A 236 22.78 -7.28 4.93
N ILE A 237 23.04 -6.07 4.46
CA ILE A 237 24.38 -5.61 4.06
C ILE A 237 25.34 -5.61 5.26
N ILE A 238 24.92 -5.05 6.41
CA ILE A 238 25.75 -5.02 7.62
C ILE A 238 26.12 -6.44 8.06
N PHE A 239 25.16 -7.37 8.09
CA PHE A 239 25.42 -8.75 8.46
C PHE A 239 26.34 -9.46 7.48
N CYS A 240 26.17 -9.25 6.19
CA CYS A 240 27.00 -9.87 5.16
C CYS A 240 28.45 -9.37 5.24
N HIS A 241 28.67 -8.06 5.37
CA HIS A 241 30.01 -7.50 5.54
C HIS A 241 30.69 -8.07 6.79
N ARG A 242 29.96 -8.12 7.92
CA ARG A 242 30.52 -8.68 9.14
C ARG A 242 30.86 -10.17 9.02
N TYR A 243 30.00 -10.93 8.35
CA TYR A 243 30.26 -12.35 8.08
C TYR A 243 31.51 -12.53 7.21
N MET A 244 31.68 -11.71 6.17
CA MET A 244 32.86 -11.76 5.29
C MET A 244 34.17 -11.39 6.01
N GLU A 245 34.10 -10.39 6.92
CA GLU A 245 35.24 -10.03 7.79
C GLU A 245 35.69 -11.22 8.66
N GLU A 246 34.74 -11.83 9.39
CA GLU A 246 35.04 -12.97 10.25
C GLU A 246 35.55 -14.19 9.44
N LEU A 247 35.00 -14.44 8.24
CA LEU A 247 35.43 -15.51 7.37
C LEU A 247 36.86 -15.29 6.89
N SER A 248 37.25 -14.07 6.56
CA SER A 248 38.59 -13.72 6.14
C SER A 248 39.63 -13.92 7.24
N LEU A 249 39.24 -13.64 8.48
CA LEU A 249 40.12 -13.87 9.65
C LEU A 249 40.35 -15.34 9.92
N ILE A 250 39.38 -16.22 9.68
CA ILE A 250 39.55 -17.68 9.80
C ILE A 250 40.56 -18.22 8.78
N HIS A 251 40.48 -17.76 7.52
CA HIS A 251 41.41 -18.18 6.47
C HIS A 251 42.86 -17.69 6.67
N ILE A 252 43.05 -16.57 7.38
CA ILE A 252 44.39 -16.06 7.72
C ILE A 252 45.00 -16.80 8.89
N SER A 253 44.19 -17.42 9.74
CA SER A 253 44.64 -18.13 10.96
C SER A 253 44.87 -19.62 10.79
N GLU A 254 44.56 -20.20 9.64
CA GLU A 254 44.94 -21.57 9.29
C GLU A 254 46.32 -21.57 8.61
N PRO A 255 47.35 -22.24 9.19
CA PRO A 255 48.67 -22.32 8.61
C PRO A 255 48.72 -23.29 7.40
#